data_022da4cdc25f5578f24ad621c6793ae5
#
_entry.id   022da4cdc25f5578f24ad621c6793ae5
#
_cell.length_a   1.000
_cell.length_b   1.000
_cell.length_c   1.000
_cell.angle_alpha   90.00
_cell.angle_beta   90.00
_cell.angle_gamma   90.00
#
_symmetry.space_group_name_H-M   'P 1'
#
loop_
_entity.id
_entity.type
_entity.pdbx_description
1 polymer ?
#
loop_
_entity_poly.entity_id
_entity_poly.type
_entity_poly.pdbx_seq_one_letter_code
_entity_poly.pdbx_strand_id
1 'polypeptide(L)'
;MTGAQRRLTGRIQVALPPAEAFRLFTPRGEQDWTPGWHPRFPAPAYDDTKPGTVFETSAHGQQTVWLVTDRQPGRRISYARVTLGDLAGTVTVTISAAGHHSEVEVTYQLTALTGPADRKLREFADGYPAFLRSWQDAIAAWLTGHHDA
;
A
#
# COMPACT_ATOMS: atom_id res chain seq x y z
N MET A 1 3.18 -5.97 27.51
CA MET A 1 4.27 -5.58 26.64
C MET A 1 3.78 -5.20 25.26
N THR A 2 4.30 -4.13 24.73
CA THR A 2 4.03 -3.74 23.35
C THR A 2 5.04 -4.42 22.44
N GLY A 3 5.02 -4.13 21.14
CA GLY A 3 5.97 -4.69 20.18
C GLY A 3 5.51 -5.97 19.51
N ALA A 4 4.20 -6.28 19.60
CA ALA A 4 3.66 -7.41 18.86
C ALA A 4 3.84 -7.16 17.36
N GLN A 5 4.29 -8.18 16.64
CA GLN A 5 4.52 -8.11 15.21
C GLN A 5 3.59 -9.07 14.47
N ARG A 6 3.18 -8.64 13.27
CA ARG A 6 2.39 -9.50 12.39
C ARG A 6 2.87 -9.34 10.96
N ARG A 7 2.96 -10.46 10.27
CA ARG A 7 3.24 -10.48 8.84
C ARG A 7 1.99 -10.98 8.14
N LEU A 8 1.42 -10.15 7.28
CA LEU A 8 0.17 -10.43 6.59
C LEU A 8 0.44 -10.41 5.08
N THR A 9 0.06 -11.48 4.40
CA THR A 9 0.26 -11.61 2.97
C THR A 9 -1.03 -12.06 2.31
N GLY A 10 -1.33 -11.48 1.16
CA GLY A 10 -2.47 -11.87 0.36
C GLY A 10 -2.29 -11.42 -1.08
N ARG A 11 -3.22 -11.83 -1.94
CA ARG A 11 -3.12 -11.58 -3.38
C ARG A 11 -4.42 -11.01 -3.91
N ILE A 12 -4.29 -10.16 -4.92
CA ILE A 12 -5.42 -9.63 -5.67
C ILE A 12 -5.12 -9.75 -7.16
N GLN A 13 -6.18 -9.65 -7.96
CA GLN A 13 -6.08 -9.67 -9.41
C GLN A 13 -6.35 -8.27 -9.94
N VAL A 14 -5.53 -7.82 -10.87
CA VAL A 14 -5.68 -6.51 -11.50
C VAL A 14 -5.74 -6.72 -13.02
N ALA A 15 -6.75 -6.14 -13.66
CA ALA A 15 -7.02 -6.33 -15.08
C ALA A 15 -6.14 -5.43 -15.96
N LEU A 16 -4.84 -5.43 -15.68
CA LEU A 16 -3.83 -4.69 -16.44
C LEU A 16 -2.54 -5.51 -16.46
N PRO A 17 -1.72 -5.37 -17.51
CA PRO A 17 -0.40 -6.01 -17.51
C PRO A 17 0.51 -5.37 -16.42
N PRO A 18 1.57 -6.07 -16.00
CA PRO A 18 2.38 -5.64 -14.85
C PRO A 18 2.91 -4.22 -14.88
N ALA A 19 3.40 -3.74 -16.01
CA ALA A 19 3.95 -2.38 -16.09
C ALA A 19 2.89 -1.32 -15.79
N GLU A 20 1.66 -1.54 -16.24
CA GLU A 20 0.55 -0.61 -15.99
C GLU A 20 -0.02 -0.80 -14.59
N ALA A 21 -0.14 -2.05 -14.13
CA ALA A 21 -0.62 -2.34 -12.78
C ALA A 21 0.28 -1.71 -11.73
N PHE A 22 1.59 -1.71 -11.96
CA PHE A 22 2.56 -1.13 -11.04
C PHE A 22 2.24 0.33 -10.69
N ARG A 23 1.77 1.10 -11.67
CA ARG A 23 1.47 2.52 -11.47
C ARG A 23 0.38 2.76 -10.43
N LEU A 24 -0.53 1.80 -10.27
CA LEU A 24 -1.62 1.92 -9.30
C LEU A 24 -1.13 1.81 -7.86
N PHE A 25 0.06 1.27 -7.64
CA PHE A 25 0.61 1.04 -6.31
C PHE A 25 1.74 2.00 -5.97
N THR A 26 1.95 3.03 -6.79
CA THR A 26 2.88 4.11 -6.47
C THR A 26 2.18 5.10 -5.53
N PRO A 27 2.94 5.96 -4.82
CA PRO A 27 2.31 6.92 -3.92
C PRO A 27 1.22 7.78 -4.59
N ARG A 28 1.48 8.31 -5.78
CA ARG A 28 0.50 9.11 -6.48
C ARG A 28 -0.57 8.25 -7.16
N GLY A 29 -0.19 7.07 -7.63
CA GLY A 29 -1.14 6.18 -8.30
C GLY A 29 -2.26 5.71 -7.40
N GLU A 30 -2.00 5.55 -6.12
CA GLU A 30 -3.03 5.13 -5.17
C GLU A 30 -4.13 6.18 -4.97
N GLN A 31 -3.87 7.44 -5.32
CA GLN A 31 -4.91 8.47 -5.25
C GLN A 31 -6.09 8.17 -6.15
N ASP A 32 -5.86 7.43 -7.23
CA ASP A 32 -6.88 7.16 -8.23
C ASP A 32 -7.98 6.23 -7.72
N TRP A 33 -7.64 5.34 -6.79
CA TRP A 33 -8.60 4.31 -6.36
C TRP A 33 -8.74 4.17 -4.85
N THR A 34 -7.88 4.80 -4.04
CA THR A 34 -7.94 4.71 -2.58
C THR A 34 -8.64 5.93 -2.00
N PRO A 35 -9.84 5.79 -1.43
CA PRO A 35 -10.52 6.92 -0.80
C PRO A 35 -9.69 7.52 0.34
N GLY A 36 -9.61 8.85 0.39
CA GLY A 36 -8.91 9.55 1.46
C GLY A 36 -7.39 9.53 1.37
N TRP A 37 -6.84 8.98 0.29
CA TRP A 37 -5.39 8.92 0.10
C TRP A 37 -4.89 10.19 -0.58
N HIS A 38 -4.14 11.01 0.17
CA HIS A 38 -3.60 12.28 -0.31
C HIS A 38 -2.15 12.41 0.13
N PRO A 39 -1.20 11.84 -0.63
CA PRO A 39 0.20 11.91 -0.26
C PRO A 39 0.74 13.33 -0.40
N ARG A 40 1.46 13.79 0.61
CA ARG A 40 2.13 15.08 0.62
C ARG A 40 3.63 14.82 0.61
N PHE A 41 4.34 15.48 -0.29
CA PHE A 41 5.79 15.32 -0.44
C PHE A 41 6.50 16.54 0.13
N PRO A 42 7.18 16.42 1.29
CA PRO A 42 7.91 17.56 1.87
C PRO A 42 9.03 18.08 0.97
N ALA A 43 9.64 17.18 0.18
CA ALA A 43 10.62 17.56 -0.82
C ALA A 43 10.09 17.19 -2.21
N PRO A 44 10.44 17.94 -3.28
CA PRO A 44 9.97 17.60 -4.62
C PRO A 44 10.35 16.17 -5.00
N ALA A 45 9.40 15.45 -5.57
CA ALA A 45 9.59 14.05 -5.97
C ALA A 45 8.99 13.86 -7.36
N TYR A 46 9.81 14.04 -8.39
CA TYR A 46 9.37 13.81 -9.77
C TYR A 46 9.10 12.32 -10.01
N ASP A 47 10.00 11.48 -9.49
CA ASP A 47 9.82 10.03 -9.50
C ASP A 47 9.46 9.61 -8.08
N ASP A 48 8.18 9.45 -7.83
CA ASP A 48 7.68 9.13 -6.49
C ASP A 48 7.97 7.68 -6.07
N THR A 49 8.54 6.87 -6.96
CA THR A 49 8.91 5.48 -6.65
C THR A 49 10.41 5.33 -6.37
N LYS A 50 11.17 6.40 -6.46
CA LYS A 50 12.61 6.33 -6.23
C LYS A 50 12.90 6.00 -4.77
N PRO A 51 13.76 5.00 -4.48
CA PRO A 51 14.15 4.72 -3.10
C PRO A 51 14.72 5.97 -2.42
N GLY A 52 14.29 6.20 -1.19
CA GLY A 52 14.62 7.41 -0.45
C GLY A 52 13.53 8.48 -0.49
N THR A 53 12.54 8.35 -1.36
CA THR A 53 11.42 9.29 -1.42
C THR A 53 10.60 9.22 -0.15
N VAL A 54 10.33 10.39 0.45
CA VAL A 54 9.52 10.51 1.66
C VAL A 54 8.20 11.19 1.31
N PHE A 55 7.10 10.66 1.84
CA PHE A 55 5.82 11.33 1.75
C PHE A 55 5.01 11.07 3.02
N GLU A 56 3.95 11.84 3.20
CA GLU A 56 3.12 11.79 4.38
C GLU A 56 1.66 11.65 4.00
N THR A 57 0.91 10.89 4.79
CA THR A 57 -0.55 10.80 4.65
C THR A 57 -1.18 11.02 6.02
N SER A 58 -2.46 11.40 6.04
CA SER A 58 -3.21 11.59 7.26
C SER A 58 -4.52 10.83 7.18
N ALA A 59 -4.87 10.16 8.25
CA ALA A 59 -6.15 9.46 8.37
C ALA A 59 -6.54 9.41 9.83
N HIS A 60 -7.83 9.65 10.11
CA HIS A 60 -8.38 9.54 11.46
C HIS A 60 -7.60 10.36 12.51
N GLY A 61 -7.12 11.54 12.12
CA GLY A 61 -6.38 12.41 13.02
C GLY A 61 -4.93 12.01 13.25
N GLN A 62 -4.45 10.97 12.59
CA GLN A 62 -3.07 10.49 12.71
C GLN A 62 -2.31 10.71 11.41
N GLN A 63 -1.03 11.05 11.56
CA GLN A 63 -0.14 11.24 10.43
C GLN A 63 0.80 10.04 10.31
N THR A 64 0.96 9.55 9.09
CA THR A 64 1.88 8.47 8.78
C THR A 64 2.98 9.00 7.88
N VAL A 65 4.23 8.72 8.23
CA VAL A 65 5.39 9.04 7.38
C VAL A 65 5.76 7.77 6.64
N TRP A 66 5.97 7.91 5.33
CA TRP A 66 6.32 6.81 4.44
C TRP A 66 7.67 7.07 3.80
N LEU A 67 8.41 6.00 3.57
CA LEU A 67 9.71 6.04 2.90
C LEU A 67 9.76 4.91 1.87
N VAL A 68 10.02 5.24 0.62
CA VAL A 68 10.26 4.21 -0.40
C VAL A 68 11.61 3.56 -0.12
N THR A 69 11.62 2.25 0.11
CA THR A 69 12.85 1.54 0.47
C THR A 69 13.43 0.72 -0.68
N ASP A 70 12.59 0.28 -1.60
CA ASP A 70 13.05 -0.53 -2.72
C ASP A 70 12.08 -0.39 -3.90
N ARG A 71 12.60 -0.56 -5.11
CA ARG A 71 11.80 -0.49 -6.32
C ARG A 71 12.42 -1.33 -7.43
N GLN A 72 11.57 -2.14 -8.07
CA GLN A 72 11.87 -2.77 -9.35
C GLN A 72 10.72 -2.41 -10.28
N PRO A 73 10.92 -1.50 -11.24
CA PRO A 73 9.82 -0.98 -12.07
C PRO A 73 9.00 -2.10 -12.73
N GLY A 74 7.68 -1.98 -12.62
CA GLY A 74 6.75 -2.98 -13.14
C GLY A 74 6.68 -4.27 -12.35
N ARG A 75 7.43 -4.44 -11.27
CA ARG A 75 7.51 -5.70 -10.54
C ARG A 75 7.33 -5.59 -9.05
N ARG A 76 7.94 -4.58 -8.40
CA ARG A 76 7.89 -4.49 -6.95
C ARG A 76 8.14 -3.07 -6.47
N ILE A 77 7.45 -2.71 -5.41
CA ILE A 77 7.74 -1.50 -4.66
C ILE A 77 7.56 -1.79 -3.17
N SER A 78 8.47 -1.28 -2.36
CA SER A 78 8.42 -1.46 -0.90
C SER A 78 8.51 -0.13 -0.20
N TYR A 79 7.80 -0.04 0.91
CA TYR A 79 7.74 1.15 1.74
C TYR A 79 8.01 0.79 3.19
N ALA A 80 8.72 1.66 3.90
CA ALA A 80 8.67 1.69 5.35
C ALA A 80 7.63 2.75 5.74
N ARG A 81 6.91 2.52 6.84
CA ARG A 81 5.90 3.46 7.32
C ARG A 81 5.94 3.56 8.83
N VAL A 82 5.67 4.75 9.36
CA VAL A 82 5.59 4.99 10.79
C VAL A 82 4.42 5.91 11.09
N THR A 83 3.53 5.45 11.96
CA THR A 83 2.51 6.28 12.60
C THR A 83 2.84 6.30 14.07
N LEU A 84 3.33 7.44 14.57
CA LEU A 84 3.82 7.55 15.96
C LEU A 84 2.71 7.16 16.94
N GLY A 85 3.09 6.38 17.94
CA GLY A 85 2.15 5.90 18.96
C GLY A 85 1.20 4.83 18.49
N ASP A 86 1.35 4.36 17.26
CA ASP A 86 0.44 3.40 16.66
C ASP A 86 1.21 2.21 16.05
N LEU A 87 1.57 2.29 14.79
CA LEU A 87 2.21 1.18 14.07
C LEU A 87 3.46 1.64 13.32
N ALA A 88 4.42 0.73 13.19
CA ALA A 88 5.58 0.93 12.32
C ALA A 88 5.87 -0.38 11.60
N GLY A 89 6.39 -0.29 10.39
CA GLY A 89 6.75 -1.49 9.64
C GLY A 89 6.91 -1.23 8.15
N THR A 90 6.65 -2.28 7.37
CA THR A 90 6.86 -2.24 5.93
C THR A 90 5.63 -2.72 5.18
N VAL A 91 5.51 -2.24 3.94
CA VAL A 91 4.50 -2.69 2.99
C VAL A 91 5.24 -3.01 1.70
N THR A 92 5.05 -4.22 1.17
CA THR A 92 5.67 -4.62 -0.09
C THR A 92 4.59 -5.08 -1.05
N VAL A 93 4.64 -4.55 -2.27
CA VAL A 93 3.74 -4.93 -3.35
C VAL A 93 4.58 -5.58 -4.44
N THR A 94 4.28 -6.83 -4.78
CA THR A 94 4.97 -7.58 -5.83
C THR A 94 3.97 -7.95 -6.92
N ILE A 95 4.34 -7.69 -8.17
CA ILE A 95 3.46 -7.84 -9.31
C ILE A 95 4.04 -8.87 -10.26
N SER A 96 3.21 -9.82 -10.71
CA SER A 96 3.61 -10.82 -11.70
C SER A 96 2.54 -10.96 -12.76
N ALA A 97 2.96 -11.36 -13.97
CA ALA A 97 2.05 -11.55 -15.08
C ALA A 97 1.16 -12.77 -14.87
N ALA A 98 -0.11 -12.63 -15.20
CA ALA A 98 -1.10 -13.69 -15.18
C ALA A 98 -1.92 -13.57 -16.48
N GLY A 99 -1.36 -14.04 -17.60
CA GLY A 99 -1.95 -13.81 -18.92
C GLY A 99 -1.86 -12.33 -19.29
N HIS A 100 -3.00 -11.72 -19.60
CA HIS A 100 -3.10 -10.30 -19.90
C HIS A 100 -3.31 -9.43 -18.66
N HIS A 101 -3.43 -10.07 -17.51
CA HIS A 101 -3.68 -9.41 -16.22
C HIS A 101 -2.46 -9.56 -15.35
N SER A 102 -2.57 -9.06 -14.12
CA SER A 102 -1.52 -9.17 -13.12
C SER A 102 -2.05 -9.81 -11.85
N GLU A 103 -1.22 -10.62 -11.23
CA GLU A 103 -1.42 -11.04 -9.86
C GLU A 103 -0.54 -10.16 -8.97
N VAL A 104 -1.14 -9.56 -7.95
CA VAL A 104 -0.46 -8.62 -7.06
C VAL A 104 -0.46 -9.19 -5.66
N GLU A 105 0.74 -9.43 -5.13
CA GLU A 105 0.91 -9.89 -3.75
C GLU A 105 1.23 -8.68 -2.88
N VAL A 106 0.47 -8.52 -1.80
CA VAL A 106 0.63 -7.41 -0.87
C VAL A 106 0.98 -7.97 0.49
N THR A 107 2.14 -7.57 1.02
CA THR A 107 2.63 -8.01 2.31
C THR A 107 2.81 -6.81 3.23
N TYR A 108 2.17 -6.87 4.39
CA TYR A 108 2.39 -5.92 5.49
C TYR A 108 3.18 -6.64 6.58
N GLN A 109 4.23 -6.01 7.06
CA GLN A 109 4.91 -6.48 8.24
C GLN A 109 4.91 -5.32 9.24
N LEU A 110 4.09 -5.45 10.28
CA LEU A 110 3.80 -4.34 11.18
C LEU A 110 4.12 -4.69 12.63
N THR A 111 4.60 -3.69 13.36
CA THR A 111 4.86 -3.78 14.78
C THR A 111 3.96 -2.75 15.48
N ALA A 112 3.22 -3.20 16.49
CA ALA A 112 2.43 -2.30 17.32
C ALA A 112 3.34 -1.57 18.31
N LEU A 113 3.19 -0.25 18.40
CA LEU A 113 4.02 0.59 19.27
C LEU A 113 3.39 0.80 20.64
N THR A 114 2.09 0.49 20.79
CA THR A 114 1.35 0.67 22.05
C THR A 114 0.38 -0.49 22.24
N GLY A 115 -0.17 -0.62 23.46
CA GLY A 115 -1.20 -1.64 23.73
C GLY A 115 -2.44 -1.46 22.88
N PRO A 116 -3.04 -0.26 22.80
CA PRO A 116 -4.19 -0.03 21.91
C PRO A 116 -3.90 -0.35 20.45
N ALA A 117 -2.69 -0.05 19.98
CA ALA A 117 -2.29 -0.36 18.60
C ALA A 117 -2.20 -1.87 18.36
N ASP A 118 -1.80 -2.64 19.37
CA ASP A 118 -1.77 -4.09 19.26
C ASP A 118 -3.15 -4.65 18.98
N ARG A 119 -4.17 -4.12 19.65
CA ARG A 119 -5.55 -4.53 19.41
C ARG A 119 -6.00 -4.21 17.99
N LYS A 120 -5.68 -3.00 17.53
CA LYS A 120 -5.99 -2.59 16.16
C LYS A 120 -5.28 -3.48 15.14
N LEU A 121 -4.03 -3.85 15.42
CA LEU A 121 -3.26 -4.71 14.53
C LEU A 121 -3.87 -6.11 14.44
N ARG A 122 -4.36 -6.64 15.56
CA ARG A 122 -5.05 -7.94 15.55
C ARG A 122 -6.34 -7.88 14.72
N GLU A 123 -7.09 -6.79 14.85
CA GLU A 123 -8.31 -6.60 14.06
C GLU A 123 -7.97 -6.48 12.57
N PHE A 124 -6.91 -5.76 12.24
CA PHE A 124 -6.44 -5.66 10.87
C PHE A 124 -6.05 -7.03 10.31
N ALA A 125 -5.34 -7.83 11.10
CA ALA A 125 -4.95 -9.18 10.70
C ALA A 125 -6.16 -10.06 10.42
N ASP A 126 -7.17 -10.01 11.30
CA ASP A 126 -8.38 -10.81 11.14
C ASP A 126 -9.17 -10.40 9.89
N GLY A 127 -9.17 -9.12 9.56
CA GLY A 127 -9.89 -8.59 8.40
C GLY A 127 -9.05 -8.45 7.14
N TYR A 128 -7.82 -8.95 7.13
CA TYR A 128 -6.91 -8.72 6.02
C TYR A 128 -7.43 -9.24 4.66
N PRO A 129 -7.99 -10.44 4.56
CA PRO A 129 -8.55 -10.89 3.28
C PRO A 129 -9.64 -9.96 2.73
N ALA A 130 -10.52 -9.48 3.61
CA ALA A 130 -11.57 -8.54 3.20
C ALA A 130 -10.98 -7.18 2.81
N PHE A 131 -9.92 -6.75 3.51
CA PHE A 131 -9.20 -5.52 3.20
C PHE A 131 -8.64 -5.57 1.78
N LEU A 132 -7.97 -6.65 1.41
CA LEU A 132 -7.43 -6.78 0.06
C LEU A 132 -8.52 -6.91 -1.00
N ARG A 133 -9.66 -7.56 -0.67
CA ARG A 133 -10.78 -7.58 -1.60
C ARG A 133 -11.30 -6.18 -1.87
N SER A 134 -11.29 -5.31 -0.85
CA SER A 134 -11.71 -3.93 -1.05
C SER A 134 -10.78 -3.19 -2.02
N TRP A 135 -9.49 -3.50 -1.98
CA TRP A 135 -8.54 -2.96 -2.96
C TRP A 135 -8.87 -3.44 -4.37
N GLN A 136 -9.07 -4.75 -4.51
CA GLN A 136 -9.37 -5.34 -5.81
C GLN A 136 -10.65 -4.73 -6.40
N ASP A 137 -11.68 -4.59 -5.58
CA ASP A 137 -12.96 -4.02 -6.01
C ASP A 137 -12.82 -2.54 -6.37
N ALA A 138 -12.08 -1.77 -5.59
CA ALA A 138 -11.86 -0.35 -5.84
C ALA A 138 -11.08 -0.13 -7.14
N ILE A 139 -10.05 -0.92 -7.38
CA ILE A 139 -9.27 -0.85 -8.61
C ILE A 139 -10.15 -1.23 -9.81
N ALA A 140 -10.92 -2.32 -9.68
CA ALA A 140 -11.81 -2.74 -10.76
C ALA A 140 -12.84 -1.67 -11.11
N ALA A 141 -13.40 -1.01 -10.09
CA ALA A 141 -14.36 0.07 -10.29
C ALA A 141 -13.70 1.26 -10.98
N TRP A 142 -12.48 1.62 -10.58
CA TRP A 142 -11.76 2.72 -11.21
C TRP A 142 -11.44 2.42 -12.67
N LEU A 143 -10.99 1.19 -12.96
CA LEU A 143 -10.68 0.78 -14.32
C LEU A 143 -11.93 0.81 -15.22
N THR A 144 -13.07 0.39 -14.70
CA THR A 144 -14.33 0.42 -15.45
C THR A 144 -14.68 1.84 -15.88
N GLY A 145 -14.40 2.84 -15.04
CA GLY A 145 -14.67 4.23 -15.36
C GLY A 145 -13.62 4.93 -16.22
N HIS A 146 -12.45 4.33 -16.42
CA HIS A 146 -11.31 5.01 -17.04
C HIS A 146 -10.64 4.27 -18.17
N HIS A 147 -11.08 3.03 -18.50
CA HIS A 147 -10.30 2.19 -19.40
C HIS A 147 -10.41 2.55 -20.88
N ASP A 148 -11.41 3.28 -21.26
CA ASP A 148 -11.61 3.70 -22.66
C ASP A 148 -11.23 5.15 -22.89
N ALA A 149 -10.43 5.67 -22.00
CA ALA A 149 -9.90 7.01 -22.13
C ALA A 149 -8.96 7.12 -23.32
#